data_1f37435e8335b41a4cf283147f091d3c
#
_entry.id   1f37435e8335b41a4cf283147f091d3c
#
_cell.length_a   1.000
_cell.length_b   1.000
_cell.length_c   1.000
_cell.angle_alpha   90.00
_cell.angle_beta   90.00
_cell.angle_gamma   90.00
#
_symmetry.space_group_name_H-M   'P 1'
#
loop_
_entity.id
_entity.type
_entity.pdbx_description
1 polymer ?
#
loop_
_entity_poly.entity_id
_entity_poly.type
_entity_poly.pdbx_seq_one_letter_code
_entity_poly.pdbx_strand_id
1 'polypeptide(L)'
;LNMIEEAEKRDHRKLGKEMDLFHFREESPGSVFWHEKGWNLFQKLISYMRSKQDDAGYKEINTPEILDRSLWEKSGHWEKFGANMYTSTTPDEKVFAIKPMNCPGCVQVFNQGLKSYRDLPLKMSEFGKVHRYEPSGALHGLLRVRAFTQDDAHIFCSEEQITEECLNVTNLILEIYKDLGFENVILKYSDRPDVRVGDDKVWDKSEK
;
A
#
# COMPACT_ATOMS: atom_id res chain seq x y z
N LEU A 1 -18.41 -25.53 11.68
CA LEU A 1 -19.69 -25.05 11.15
C LEU A 1 -19.92 -23.61 11.57
N ASN A 2 -19.95 -23.27 12.86
CA ASN A 2 -20.19 -21.90 13.35
C ASN A 2 -19.24 -20.85 12.76
N MET A 3 -17.96 -21.20 12.53
CA MET A 3 -16.97 -20.26 11.99
C MET A 3 -17.25 -19.92 10.51
N ILE A 4 -17.74 -20.89 9.73
CA ILE A 4 -18.10 -20.67 8.32
C ILE A 4 -19.37 -19.81 8.24
N GLU A 5 -20.38 -20.10 9.05
CA GLU A 5 -21.62 -19.34 9.11
C GLU A 5 -21.38 -17.88 9.52
N GLU A 6 -20.48 -17.66 10.49
CA GLU A 6 -20.07 -16.31 10.89
C GLU A 6 -19.27 -15.58 9.83
N ALA A 7 -18.43 -16.30 9.05
CA ALA A 7 -17.73 -15.72 7.91
C ALA A 7 -18.69 -15.33 6.78
N GLU A 8 -19.70 -16.14 6.47
CA GLU A 8 -20.74 -15.85 5.48
C GLU A 8 -21.59 -14.62 5.84
N LYS A 9 -21.92 -14.44 7.13
CA LYS A 9 -22.63 -13.24 7.61
C LYS A 9 -21.84 -11.96 7.39
N ARG A 10 -20.51 -12.04 7.41
CA ARG A 10 -19.57 -10.90 7.27
C ARG A 10 -18.95 -10.80 5.88
N ASP A 11 -19.41 -11.60 4.91
CA ASP A 11 -18.90 -11.51 3.54
C ASP A 11 -19.17 -10.12 2.96
N HIS A 12 -18.09 -9.41 2.66
CA HIS A 12 -18.14 -8.04 2.14
C HIS A 12 -18.90 -7.93 0.81
N ARG A 13 -18.93 -8.98 -0.01
CA ARG A 13 -19.67 -9.03 -1.29
C ARG A 13 -21.18 -9.03 -1.05
N LYS A 14 -21.61 -9.77 -0.01
CA LYS A 14 -23.01 -9.81 0.41
C LYS A 14 -23.42 -8.48 1.04
N LEU A 15 -22.67 -8.03 2.05
CA LEU A 15 -22.94 -6.77 2.74
C LEU A 15 -22.85 -5.57 1.78
N GLY A 16 -21.88 -5.55 0.89
CA GLY A 16 -21.70 -4.49 -0.11
C GLY A 16 -22.94 -4.34 -1.01
N LYS A 17 -23.55 -5.46 -1.42
CA LYS A 17 -24.78 -5.47 -2.21
C LYS A 17 -26.01 -5.08 -1.38
N GLU A 18 -26.20 -5.69 -0.20
CA GLU A 18 -27.35 -5.43 0.67
C GLU A 18 -27.42 -3.99 1.17
N MET A 19 -26.25 -3.39 1.46
CA MET A 19 -26.12 -2.03 1.95
C MET A 19 -25.96 -0.97 0.84
N ASP A 20 -25.91 -1.40 -0.41
CA ASP A 20 -25.70 -0.53 -1.58
C ASP A 20 -24.38 0.26 -1.49
N LEU A 21 -23.27 -0.45 -1.23
CA LEU A 21 -21.95 0.19 -1.01
C LEU A 21 -21.12 0.30 -2.29
N PHE A 22 -21.11 -0.74 -3.13
CA PHE A 22 -20.30 -0.81 -4.34
C PHE A 22 -20.76 -1.91 -5.29
N HIS A 23 -20.26 -1.86 -6.54
CA HIS A 23 -20.38 -2.95 -7.49
C HIS A 23 -19.13 -3.07 -8.37
N PHE A 24 -19.06 -4.14 -9.15
CA PHE A 24 -18.05 -4.37 -10.20
C PHE A 24 -18.72 -4.47 -11.58
N ARG A 25 -17.98 -4.09 -12.61
CA ARG A 25 -18.43 -4.13 -14.01
C ARG A 25 -17.37 -4.76 -14.91
N GLU A 26 -17.80 -5.33 -16.03
CA GLU A 26 -16.91 -5.93 -17.02
C GLU A 26 -16.03 -4.90 -17.72
N GLU A 27 -16.50 -3.65 -17.84
CA GLU A 27 -15.75 -2.56 -18.45
C GLU A 27 -14.50 -2.14 -17.63
N SER A 28 -14.44 -2.52 -16.35
CA SER A 28 -13.30 -2.25 -15.47
C SER A 28 -13.09 -3.41 -14.48
N PRO A 29 -12.64 -4.56 -14.97
CA PRO A 29 -12.53 -5.76 -14.14
C PRO A 29 -11.50 -5.56 -13.03
N GLY A 30 -11.89 -5.87 -11.79
CA GLY A 30 -11.05 -5.69 -10.61
C GLY A 30 -10.92 -4.24 -10.12
N SER A 31 -11.77 -3.33 -10.62
CA SER A 31 -11.87 -1.96 -10.12
C SER A 31 -13.26 -1.71 -9.54
N VAL A 32 -13.32 -1.03 -8.42
CA VAL A 32 -14.54 -0.87 -7.63
C VAL A 32 -15.28 0.40 -8.05
N PHE A 33 -16.58 0.28 -8.32
CA PHE A 33 -17.51 1.40 -8.46
C PHE A 33 -18.16 1.65 -7.09
N TRP A 34 -17.69 2.67 -6.39
CA TRP A 34 -18.22 3.04 -5.08
C TRP A 34 -19.51 3.83 -5.22
N HIS A 35 -20.56 3.40 -4.50
CA HIS A 35 -21.79 4.17 -4.37
C HIS A 35 -21.65 5.21 -3.26
N GLU A 36 -22.60 6.10 -3.12
CA GLU A 36 -22.55 7.19 -2.14
C GLU A 36 -22.25 6.69 -0.72
N LYS A 37 -23.00 5.69 -0.24
CA LYS A 37 -22.81 5.13 1.11
C LYS A 37 -21.43 4.48 1.27
N GLY A 38 -21.01 3.70 0.28
CA GLY A 38 -19.70 3.05 0.26
C GLY A 38 -18.56 4.06 0.21
N TRP A 39 -18.71 5.12 -0.61
CA TRP A 39 -17.74 6.19 -0.69
C TRP A 39 -17.64 6.97 0.63
N ASN A 40 -18.76 7.26 1.28
CA ASN A 40 -18.77 7.90 2.60
C ASN A 40 -18.07 7.06 3.66
N LEU A 41 -18.28 5.73 3.66
CA LEU A 41 -17.56 4.81 4.55
C LEU A 41 -16.06 4.82 4.27
N PHE A 42 -15.67 4.76 2.98
CA PHE A 42 -14.29 4.81 2.55
C PHE A 42 -13.59 6.11 3.02
N GLN A 43 -14.25 7.27 2.86
CA GLN A 43 -13.71 8.56 3.32
C GLN A 43 -13.56 8.63 4.84
N LYS A 44 -14.47 7.99 5.59
CA LYS A 44 -14.34 7.90 7.06
C LYS A 44 -13.12 7.06 7.48
N LEU A 45 -12.86 5.96 6.78
CA LEU A 45 -11.65 5.15 7.01
C LEU A 45 -10.38 5.95 6.70
N ILE A 46 -10.34 6.67 5.57
CA ILE A 46 -9.21 7.56 5.24
C ILE A 46 -9.02 8.62 6.34
N SER A 47 -10.10 9.26 6.79
CA SER A 47 -10.02 10.30 7.82
C SER A 47 -9.50 9.75 9.16
N TYR A 48 -9.94 8.55 9.53
CA TYR A 48 -9.45 7.84 10.71
C TYR A 48 -7.94 7.54 10.59
N MET A 49 -7.53 6.92 9.49
CA MET A 49 -6.12 6.57 9.26
C MET A 49 -5.23 7.81 9.19
N ARG A 50 -5.71 8.89 8.56
CA ARG A 50 -5.00 10.18 8.52
C ARG A 50 -4.76 10.72 9.92
N SER A 51 -5.78 10.71 10.79
CA SER A 51 -5.62 11.16 12.18
C SER A 51 -4.57 10.31 12.91
N LYS A 52 -4.62 8.99 12.78
CA LYS A 52 -3.64 8.08 13.41
C LYS A 52 -2.21 8.34 12.92
N GLN A 53 -2.04 8.57 11.63
CA GLN A 53 -0.74 8.87 11.04
C GLN A 53 -0.22 10.25 11.46
N ASP A 54 -1.08 11.27 11.47
CA ASP A 54 -0.73 12.62 11.96
C ASP A 54 -0.27 12.60 13.40
N ASP A 55 -1.01 11.91 14.28
CA ASP A 55 -0.70 11.75 15.71
C ASP A 55 0.63 10.99 15.91
N ALA A 56 0.97 10.05 15.02
CA ALA A 56 2.23 9.31 15.00
C ALA A 56 3.39 10.08 14.32
N GLY A 57 3.16 11.34 13.89
CA GLY A 57 4.16 12.23 13.33
C GLY A 57 4.47 12.05 11.84
N TYR A 58 3.64 11.30 11.10
CA TYR A 58 3.76 11.19 9.65
C TYR A 58 3.34 12.48 8.95
N LYS A 59 3.99 12.77 7.82
CA LYS A 59 3.65 13.89 6.95
C LYS A 59 3.05 13.34 5.67
N GLU A 60 1.78 13.70 5.42
CA GLU A 60 1.07 13.25 4.21
C GLU A 60 1.68 13.92 2.97
N ILE A 61 2.00 13.11 1.98
CA ILE A 61 2.45 13.53 0.65
C ILE A 61 1.49 12.97 -0.40
N ASN A 62 1.63 13.43 -1.63
CA ASN A 62 0.92 12.86 -2.78
C ASN A 62 1.87 12.85 -3.98
N THR A 63 2.00 11.69 -4.62
CA THR A 63 2.85 11.50 -5.79
C THR A 63 2.04 11.20 -7.04
N PRO A 64 2.54 11.53 -8.24
CA PRO A 64 1.82 11.28 -9.49
C PRO A 64 1.49 9.79 -9.67
N GLU A 65 0.32 9.50 -10.25
CA GLU A 65 -0.11 8.13 -10.57
C GLU A 65 0.58 7.58 -11.83
N ILE A 66 0.88 8.47 -12.79
CA ILE A 66 1.50 8.10 -14.07
C ILE A 66 2.94 8.63 -14.06
N LEU A 67 3.89 7.71 -14.24
CA LEU A 67 5.31 8.00 -14.16
C LEU A 67 6.06 7.37 -15.33
N ASP A 68 7.13 8.03 -15.76
CA ASP A 68 7.99 7.55 -16.85
C ASP A 68 8.63 6.19 -16.49
N ARG A 69 8.76 5.33 -17.50
CA ARG A 69 9.36 4.00 -17.39
C ARG A 69 10.73 4.00 -16.72
N SER A 70 11.55 5.03 -16.98
CA SER A 70 12.91 5.12 -16.45
C SER A 70 12.99 5.11 -14.93
N LEU A 71 11.95 5.60 -14.22
CA LEU A 71 11.88 5.54 -12.76
C LEU A 71 11.74 4.10 -12.27
N TRP A 72 10.93 3.31 -12.99
CA TRP A 72 10.67 1.91 -12.68
C TRP A 72 11.88 1.01 -12.97
N GLU A 73 12.62 1.33 -14.02
CA GLU A 73 13.90 0.68 -14.34
C GLU A 73 14.96 0.96 -13.26
N LYS A 74 15.14 2.23 -12.87
CA LYS A 74 16.10 2.62 -11.82
C LYS A 74 15.80 1.97 -10.48
N SER A 75 14.54 1.77 -10.16
CA SER A 75 14.11 1.16 -8.90
C SER A 75 14.03 -0.37 -8.94
N GLY A 76 14.34 -1.00 -10.08
CA GLY A 76 14.27 -2.45 -10.28
C GLY A 76 12.85 -3.04 -10.38
N HIS A 77 11.82 -2.19 -10.33
CA HIS A 77 10.43 -2.63 -10.40
C HIS A 77 10.03 -3.07 -11.79
N TRP A 78 10.64 -2.50 -12.84
CA TRP A 78 10.31 -2.85 -14.22
C TRP A 78 10.60 -4.31 -14.53
N GLU A 79 11.74 -4.83 -14.12
CA GLU A 79 12.13 -6.23 -14.35
C GLU A 79 11.25 -7.22 -13.56
N LYS A 80 10.86 -6.85 -12.33
CA LYS A 80 10.13 -7.75 -11.43
C LYS A 80 8.62 -7.71 -11.61
N PHE A 81 8.06 -6.54 -11.91
CA PHE A 81 6.63 -6.29 -11.94
C PHE A 81 6.12 -5.83 -13.30
N GLY A 82 6.97 -5.69 -14.32
CA GLY A 82 6.60 -5.16 -15.63
C GLY A 82 5.41 -5.86 -16.27
N ALA A 83 5.29 -7.18 -16.11
CA ALA A 83 4.14 -7.96 -16.59
C ALA A 83 2.81 -7.60 -15.89
N ASN A 84 2.88 -7.03 -14.68
CA ASN A 84 1.72 -6.66 -13.87
C ASN A 84 1.48 -5.14 -13.84
N MET A 85 2.17 -4.38 -14.66
CA MET A 85 2.01 -2.93 -14.76
C MET A 85 1.10 -2.55 -15.92
N TYR A 86 0.23 -1.59 -15.69
CA TYR A 86 -0.47 -0.91 -16.78
C TYR A 86 0.47 0.11 -17.41
N THR A 87 0.68 0.00 -18.71
CA THR A 87 1.56 0.88 -19.47
C THR A 87 0.81 1.58 -20.61
N SER A 88 1.28 2.75 -20.98
CA SER A 88 0.79 3.51 -22.12
C SER A 88 1.97 4.11 -22.86
N THR A 89 1.86 4.16 -24.20
CA THR A 89 2.84 4.84 -25.05
C THR A 89 2.23 6.12 -25.60
N THR A 90 2.94 7.22 -25.40
CA THR A 90 2.52 8.54 -25.89
C THR A 90 2.84 8.72 -27.38
N PRO A 91 2.26 9.73 -28.08
CA PRO A 91 2.55 9.99 -29.50
C PRO A 91 4.02 10.27 -29.81
N ASP A 92 4.81 10.72 -28.84
CA ASP A 92 6.26 10.92 -28.92
C ASP A 92 7.08 9.67 -28.50
N GLU A 93 6.43 8.50 -28.53
CA GLU A 93 7.02 7.17 -28.27
C GLU A 93 7.58 6.96 -26.86
N LYS A 94 7.22 7.81 -25.88
CA LYS A 94 7.57 7.59 -24.48
C LYS A 94 6.64 6.60 -23.82
N VAL A 95 7.20 5.72 -23.02
CA VAL A 95 6.46 4.73 -22.23
C VAL A 95 6.26 5.22 -20.82
N PHE A 96 5.01 5.31 -20.41
CA PHE A 96 4.61 5.60 -19.05
C PHE A 96 3.94 4.38 -18.42
N ALA A 97 4.03 4.28 -17.12
CA ALA A 97 3.32 3.27 -16.36
C ALA A 97 2.47 3.91 -15.26
N ILE A 98 1.30 3.32 -15.02
CA ILE A 98 0.50 3.65 -13.84
C ILE A 98 1.14 2.96 -12.64
N LYS A 99 1.39 3.69 -11.57
CA LYS A 99 2.15 3.18 -10.42
C LYS A 99 1.51 1.92 -9.80
N PRO A 100 2.27 0.82 -9.67
CA PRO A 100 1.84 -0.38 -8.95
C PRO A 100 2.12 -0.28 -7.45
N MET A 101 2.93 0.71 -7.03
CA MET A 101 3.30 1.01 -5.64
C MET A 101 3.80 2.46 -5.51
N ASN A 102 3.84 2.96 -4.28
CA ASN A 102 4.15 4.37 -4.01
C ASN A 102 5.65 4.62 -3.75
N CYS A 103 6.42 3.57 -3.38
CA CYS A 103 7.81 3.69 -2.93
C CYS A 103 8.70 4.55 -3.83
N PRO A 104 8.78 4.36 -5.17
CA PRO A 104 9.64 5.18 -6.00
C PRO A 104 9.26 6.66 -6.02
N GLY A 105 7.96 6.97 -5.97
CA GLY A 105 7.45 8.34 -5.87
C GLY A 105 7.85 9.00 -4.55
N CYS A 106 7.65 8.31 -3.43
CA CYS A 106 8.04 8.80 -2.11
C CYS A 106 9.55 9.10 -2.03
N VAL A 107 10.39 8.21 -2.59
CA VAL A 107 11.85 8.44 -2.65
C VAL A 107 12.18 9.69 -3.47
N GLN A 108 11.44 10.01 -4.54
CA GLN A 108 11.65 11.26 -5.28
C GLN A 108 11.33 12.49 -4.42
N VAL A 109 10.28 12.45 -3.60
CA VAL A 109 9.97 13.52 -2.64
C VAL A 109 11.07 13.63 -1.59
N PHE A 110 11.53 12.51 -1.05
CA PHE A 110 12.65 12.50 -0.09
C PHE A 110 13.93 13.12 -0.67
N ASN A 111 14.22 12.85 -1.94
CA ASN A 111 15.43 13.36 -2.62
C ASN A 111 15.39 14.87 -2.94
N GLN A 112 14.28 15.56 -2.71
CA GLN A 112 14.19 17.00 -2.91
C GLN A 112 14.88 17.77 -1.79
N GLY A 113 15.79 18.68 -2.17
CA GLY A 113 16.51 19.54 -1.24
C GLY A 113 17.61 18.81 -0.44
N LEU A 114 18.36 19.60 0.31
CA LEU A 114 19.39 19.08 1.21
C LEU A 114 18.74 18.63 2.51
N LYS A 115 19.08 17.41 2.94
CA LYS A 115 18.66 16.83 4.22
C LYS A 115 19.88 16.50 5.07
N SER A 116 19.74 16.69 6.37
CA SER A 116 20.74 16.33 7.36
C SER A 116 20.34 15.08 8.10
N TYR A 117 21.28 14.33 8.63
CA TYR A 117 21.01 13.23 9.58
C TYR A 117 20.20 13.68 10.80
N ARG A 118 20.22 14.99 11.12
CA ARG A 118 19.43 15.58 12.23
C ARG A 118 17.94 15.71 11.90
N ASP A 119 17.58 15.60 10.63
CA ASP A 119 16.19 15.62 10.18
C ASP A 119 15.53 14.24 10.31
N LEU A 120 16.31 13.19 10.59
CA LEU A 120 15.85 11.82 10.74
C LEU A 120 15.34 11.54 12.18
N PRO A 121 14.30 10.71 12.35
CA PRO A 121 13.57 10.01 11.32
C PRO A 121 12.57 10.91 10.59
N LEU A 122 12.48 10.76 9.26
CA LEU A 122 11.45 11.38 8.44
C LEU A 122 10.37 10.35 8.10
N LYS A 123 9.13 10.62 8.49
CA LYS A 123 7.97 9.75 8.28
C LYS A 123 7.06 10.40 7.24
N MET A 124 6.89 9.74 6.11
CA MET A 124 6.03 10.22 5.01
C MET A 124 4.92 9.21 4.77
N SER A 125 3.66 9.67 4.72
CA SER A 125 2.50 8.85 4.41
C SER A 125 1.86 9.30 3.11
N GLU A 126 1.15 8.39 2.44
CA GLU A 126 0.44 8.67 1.20
C GLU A 126 -0.79 7.78 1.07
N PHE A 127 -1.97 8.38 0.87
CA PHE A 127 -3.14 7.65 0.41
C PHE A 127 -3.07 7.47 -1.11
N GLY A 128 -2.10 6.64 -1.52
CA GLY A 128 -1.75 6.47 -2.92
C GLY A 128 -2.64 5.44 -3.63
N LYS A 129 -3.27 5.86 -4.74
CA LYS A 129 -4.02 4.94 -5.60
C LYS A 129 -3.05 4.23 -6.53
N VAL A 130 -3.02 2.91 -6.43
CA VAL A 130 -2.13 2.03 -7.21
C VAL A 130 -2.92 1.07 -8.08
N HIS A 131 -2.31 0.62 -9.18
CA HIS A 131 -2.93 -0.28 -10.13
C HIS A 131 -1.99 -1.44 -10.43
N ARG A 132 -2.53 -2.67 -10.35
CA ARG A 132 -1.79 -3.90 -10.65
C ARG A 132 -2.61 -4.75 -11.60
N TYR A 133 -2.03 -5.18 -12.71
CA TYR A 133 -2.68 -6.09 -13.64
C TYR A 133 -2.67 -7.51 -13.05
N GLU A 134 -3.58 -7.75 -12.11
CA GLU A 134 -3.79 -9.06 -11.54
C GLU A 134 -4.51 -9.97 -12.55
N PRO A 135 -4.14 -11.26 -12.67
CA PRO A 135 -4.86 -12.21 -13.50
C PRO A 135 -6.34 -12.28 -13.12
N SER A 136 -7.22 -12.41 -14.10
CA SER A 136 -8.67 -12.45 -13.86
C SER A 136 -9.10 -13.55 -12.88
N GLY A 137 -8.46 -14.72 -12.93
CA GLY A 137 -8.71 -15.82 -12.00
C GLY A 137 -8.27 -15.58 -10.55
N ALA A 138 -7.47 -14.55 -10.29
CA ALA A 138 -7.04 -14.17 -8.94
C ALA A 138 -7.95 -13.12 -8.29
N LEU A 139 -8.84 -12.49 -9.06
CA LEU A 139 -9.72 -11.43 -8.54
C LEU A 139 -10.75 -11.99 -7.55
N HIS A 140 -10.91 -11.30 -6.42
CA HIS A 140 -11.81 -11.76 -5.36
C HIS A 140 -12.42 -10.58 -4.57
N GLY A 141 -13.59 -10.10 -4.98
CA GLY A 141 -14.29 -9.00 -4.33
C GLY A 141 -13.36 -7.80 -4.06
N LEU A 142 -13.39 -7.28 -2.83
CA LEU A 142 -12.46 -6.22 -2.37
C LEU A 142 -11.11 -6.77 -1.90
N LEU A 143 -10.95 -8.08 -1.72
CA LEU A 143 -9.73 -8.69 -1.20
C LEU A 143 -8.60 -8.78 -2.24
N ARG A 144 -8.95 -8.92 -3.52
CA ARG A 144 -7.99 -8.91 -4.62
C ARG A 144 -8.54 -8.15 -5.81
N VAL A 145 -8.03 -6.97 -6.01
CA VAL A 145 -8.48 -5.99 -7.01
C VAL A 145 -7.32 -5.54 -7.90
N ARG A 146 -7.62 -4.85 -8.99
CA ARG A 146 -6.62 -4.25 -9.89
C ARG A 146 -6.35 -2.78 -9.60
N ALA A 147 -7.27 -2.10 -8.90
CA ALA A 147 -7.12 -0.71 -8.48
C ALA A 147 -7.54 -0.57 -7.01
N PHE A 148 -6.66 -0.03 -6.18
CA PHE A 148 -6.91 0.18 -4.75
C PHE A 148 -6.09 1.35 -4.21
N THR A 149 -6.51 1.88 -3.08
CA THR A 149 -5.78 2.92 -2.35
C THR A 149 -5.07 2.27 -1.16
N GLN A 150 -3.80 2.59 -0.99
CA GLN A 150 -3.01 2.21 0.17
C GLN A 150 -2.89 3.40 1.11
N ASP A 151 -3.00 3.15 2.40
CA ASP A 151 -2.54 4.02 3.48
C ASP A 151 -1.04 3.78 3.71
N ASP A 152 -0.26 4.03 2.67
CA ASP A 152 1.16 3.69 2.61
C ASP A 152 2.00 4.67 3.42
N ALA A 153 3.13 4.19 3.93
CA ALA A 153 4.08 5.03 4.65
C ALA A 153 5.52 4.57 4.46
N HIS A 154 6.43 5.55 4.46
CA HIS A 154 7.86 5.34 4.37
C HIS A 154 8.56 6.08 5.51
N ILE A 155 9.43 5.38 6.23
CA ILE A 155 10.24 5.93 7.31
C ILE A 155 11.69 5.93 6.85
N PHE A 156 12.25 7.13 6.72
CA PHE A 156 13.67 7.34 6.44
C PHE A 156 14.36 7.61 7.77
N CYS A 157 15.24 6.69 8.19
CA CYS A 157 15.90 6.74 9.49
C CYS A 157 17.37 6.31 9.40
N SER A 158 18.15 6.62 10.44
CA SER A 158 19.50 6.06 10.60
C SER A 158 19.41 4.59 11.07
N GLU A 159 20.54 3.87 10.96
CA GLU A 159 20.58 2.46 11.38
C GLU A 159 20.27 2.30 12.88
N GLU A 160 20.71 3.24 13.71
CA GLU A 160 20.47 3.21 15.16
C GLU A 160 18.98 3.42 15.50
N GLN A 161 18.21 4.05 14.60
CA GLN A 161 16.78 4.33 14.79
C GLN A 161 15.88 3.19 14.30
N ILE A 162 16.38 2.21 13.55
CA ILE A 162 15.56 1.17 12.91
C ILE A 162 14.70 0.42 13.94
N THR A 163 15.31 -0.08 15.01
CA THR A 163 14.60 -0.89 16.01
C THR A 163 13.46 -0.08 16.68
N GLU A 164 13.73 1.17 17.05
CA GLU A 164 12.73 2.04 17.66
C GLU A 164 11.57 2.31 16.69
N GLU A 165 11.87 2.63 15.43
CA GLU A 165 10.86 2.90 14.43
C GLU A 165 10.03 1.66 14.04
N CYS A 166 10.65 0.46 14.02
CA CYS A 166 9.92 -0.80 13.85
C CYS A 166 8.95 -1.07 15.00
N LEU A 167 9.35 -0.80 16.24
CA LEU A 167 8.48 -0.92 17.41
C LEU A 167 7.33 0.10 17.35
N ASN A 168 7.63 1.34 17.00
CA ASN A 168 6.62 2.40 16.89
C ASN A 168 5.56 2.06 15.85
N VAL A 169 5.95 1.63 14.66
CA VAL A 169 4.99 1.25 13.60
C VAL A 169 4.20 -0.01 13.98
N THR A 170 4.83 -0.98 14.63
CA THR A 170 4.16 -2.19 15.11
C THR A 170 3.07 -1.84 16.13
N ASN A 171 3.38 -0.99 17.10
CA ASN A 171 2.42 -0.54 18.12
C ASN A 171 1.26 0.23 17.48
N LEU A 172 1.54 1.11 16.51
CA LEU A 172 0.51 1.83 15.76
C LEU A 172 -0.44 0.87 15.03
N ILE A 173 0.11 -0.15 14.36
CA ILE A 173 -0.69 -1.17 13.67
C ILE A 173 -1.57 -1.94 14.65
N LEU A 174 -1.02 -2.37 15.79
CA LEU A 174 -1.78 -3.09 16.81
C LEU A 174 -2.90 -2.24 17.40
N GLU A 175 -2.66 -0.95 17.62
CA GLU A 175 -3.68 0.00 18.07
C GLU A 175 -4.82 0.13 17.05
N ILE A 176 -4.48 0.29 15.77
CA ILE A 176 -5.47 0.37 14.68
C ILE A 176 -6.32 -0.91 14.62
N TYR A 177 -5.70 -2.09 14.69
CA TYR A 177 -6.45 -3.35 14.71
C TYR A 177 -7.39 -3.45 15.91
N LYS A 178 -6.94 -3.01 17.10
CA LYS A 178 -7.76 -2.97 18.29
C LYS A 178 -8.96 -2.03 18.13
N ASP A 179 -8.75 -0.83 17.59
CA ASP A 179 -9.82 0.14 17.33
C ASP A 179 -10.86 -0.41 16.32
N LEU A 180 -10.40 -1.23 15.35
CA LEU A 180 -11.27 -1.91 14.40
C LEU A 180 -11.92 -3.19 14.96
N GLY A 181 -11.69 -3.53 16.23
CA GLY A 181 -12.33 -4.67 16.91
C GLY A 181 -11.63 -6.02 16.70
N PHE A 182 -10.37 -6.04 16.25
CA PHE A 182 -9.59 -7.27 16.16
C PHE A 182 -8.86 -7.53 17.49
N GLU A 183 -9.29 -8.55 18.24
CA GLU A 183 -8.72 -8.90 19.54
C GLU A 183 -7.51 -9.84 19.42
N ASN A 184 -7.48 -10.69 18.38
CA ASN A 184 -6.46 -11.70 18.18
C ASN A 184 -5.63 -11.40 16.93
N VAL A 185 -4.50 -10.74 17.12
CA VAL A 185 -3.55 -10.41 16.04
C VAL A 185 -2.34 -11.33 16.16
N ILE A 186 -2.04 -12.07 15.08
CA ILE A 186 -0.88 -12.94 15.00
C ILE A 186 0.20 -12.21 14.19
N LEU A 187 1.29 -11.86 14.83
CA LEU A 187 2.48 -11.32 14.18
C LEU A 187 3.32 -12.47 13.63
N LYS A 188 3.68 -12.38 12.36
CA LYS A 188 4.62 -13.32 11.72
C LYS A 188 5.79 -12.54 11.16
N TYR A 189 6.98 -12.99 11.46
CA TYR A 189 8.20 -12.47 10.85
C TYR A 189 8.42 -13.13 9.50
N SER A 190 8.79 -12.35 8.50
CA SER A 190 9.20 -12.83 7.17
C SER A 190 10.68 -12.53 7.00
N ASP A 191 11.47 -13.57 6.89
CA ASP A 191 12.91 -13.48 6.65
C ASP A 191 13.25 -13.51 5.16
N ARG A 192 14.54 -13.59 4.84
CA ARG A 192 15.04 -13.58 3.46
C ARG A 192 14.60 -14.82 2.67
N PRO A 193 14.04 -14.65 1.47
CA PRO A 193 13.76 -15.76 0.57
C PRO A 193 15.04 -16.26 -0.13
N ASP A 194 15.00 -17.48 -0.69
CA ASP A 194 16.11 -18.05 -1.46
C ASP A 194 16.54 -17.16 -2.62
N VAL A 195 15.54 -16.60 -3.36
CA VAL A 195 15.78 -15.62 -4.43
C VAL A 195 15.49 -14.21 -3.91
N ARG A 196 16.54 -13.44 -3.69
CA ARG A 196 16.48 -12.12 -3.07
C ARG A 196 17.34 -11.08 -3.77
N VAL A 197 17.11 -9.82 -3.47
CA VAL A 197 17.94 -8.67 -3.89
C VAL A 197 18.78 -8.22 -2.71
N GLY A 198 20.00 -7.77 -2.97
CA GLY A 198 20.96 -7.39 -1.95
C GLY A 198 21.89 -8.53 -1.53
N ASP A 199 23.01 -8.19 -0.89
CA ASP A 199 23.96 -9.16 -0.38
C ASP A 199 23.56 -9.69 1.01
N ASP A 200 24.18 -10.79 1.42
CA ASP A 200 23.88 -11.44 2.70
C ASP A 200 24.20 -10.55 3.90
N LYS A 201 25.18 -9.65 3.79
CA LYS A 201 25.53 -8.72 4.88
C LYS A 201 24.42 -7.73 5.19
N VAL A 202 23.73 -7.24 4.14
CA VAL A 202 22.58 -6.36 4.29
C VAL A 202 21.43 -7.12 4.96
N TRP A 203 21.16 -8.34 4.51
CA TRP A 203 20.12 -9.19 5.09
C TRP A 203 20.41 -9.56 6.54
N ASP A 204 21.66 -10.02 6.85
CA ASP A 204 22.10 -10.34 8.22
C ASP A 204 21.92 -9.16 9.18
N LYS A 205 22.03 -7.92 8.67
CA LYS A 205 21.86 -6.72 9.45
C LYS A 205 20.39 -6.35 9.66
N SER A 206 19.58 -6.54 8.64
CA SER A 206 18.14 -6.19 8.69
C SER A 206 17.29 -7.20 9.47
N GLU A 207 17.81 -8.43 9.68
CA GLU A 207 17.13 -9.50 10.43
C GLU A 207 17.50 -9.52 11.92
N LYS A 208 18.42 -8.67 12.37
CA LYS A 208 18.81 -8.52 13.79
C LYS A 208 17.91 -7.53 14.51
#